data_e0f1d309238099ecc8dd7cc4ac4ab368
#
_entry.id   e0f1d309238099ecc8dd7cc4ac4ab368
#
_cell.length_a   1.000
_cell.length_b   1.000
_cell.length_c   1.000
_cell.angle_alpha   90.00
_cell.angle_beta   90.00
_cell.angle_gamma   90.00
#
_symmetry.space_group_name_H-M   'P 1'
#
loop_
_entity.id
_entity.type
_entity.pdbx_description
1 polymer ?
#
loop_
_entity_poly.entity_id
_entity_poly.type
_entity_poly.pdbx_seq_one_letter_code
_entity_poly.pdbx_strand_id
1 'polypeptide(L)'
;MREVARAGTAAHGGVVAASGTASARDDALSTPASRKRRSTYLMPLAIFALLAVFLGIGLTLDPRLVPSPLVGKPVPEFRLAPVQGRALGLATEDLRGEVSVVNVFASWCLACRDEHPLWMELARQRTLPIHGLNYKDAPDDAQRWLSQLGDPYSRTGADRDGRVAIDWGVYGVPETFVVDKNGVIRDKIIGAITRKSIDERLLPLVRRLQAE
;
A
#
# COMPACT_ATOMS: atom_id res chain seq x y z
N MET A 1 -5.71 -52.91 48.93
CA MET A 1 -6.57 -52.96 50.11
C MET A 1 -7.96 -52.60 49.62
N ARG A 2 -8.70 -53.63 49.49
CA ARG A 2 -10.03 -53.91 50.06
C ARG A 2 -11.11 -53.08 49.35
N GLU A 3 -11.92 -53.65 48.45
CA GLU A 3 -12.95 -54.68 48.66
C GLU A 3 -14.15 -54.10 49.47
N VAL A 4 -15.38 -54.16 49.12
CA VAL A 4 -16.32 -55.27 48.87
C VAL A 4 -17.69 -54.61 48.64
N ALA A 5 -18.49 -54.82 47.67
CA ALA A 5 -19.42 -55.88 47.37
C ALA A 5 -20.80 -55.81 48.11
N ARG A 6 -21.79 -56.14 47.28
CA ARG A 6 -23.08 -56.89 47.51
C ARG A 6 -24.31 -56.01 47.55
N ALA A 7 -25.26 -56.18 46.68
CA ALA A 7 -26.11 -57.35 46.27
C ALA A 7 -27.42 -57.45 47.09
N GLY A 8 -28.50 -57.71 46.43
CA GLY A 8 -29.72 -58.28 46.95
C GLY A 8 -30.98 -57.67 46.32
N THR A 9 -31.55 -58.24 45.38
CA THR A 9 -32.44 -59.38 45.23
C THR A 9 -33.94 -59.09 45.52
N ALA A 10 -34.78 -59.25 44.47
CA ALA A 10 -35.97 -60.08 44.26
C ALA A 10 -37.26 -59.50 44.83
N ALA A 11 -38.46 -59.75 44.37
CA ALA A 11 -39.09 -60.46 43.28
C ALA A 11 -40.62 -60.31 43.46
N HIS A 12 -41.33 -60.75 42.44
CA HIS A 12 -42.75 -61.08 42.39
C HIS A 12 -43.76 -59.95 42.33
N GLY A 13 -44.74 -59.92 41.50
CA GLY A 13 -45.44 -60.93 40.68
C GLY A 13 -46.85 -60.40 40.49
N GLY A 14 -47.48 -60.73 39.36
CA GLY A 14 -48.94 -60.58 39.29
C GLY A 14 -49.47 -60.18 37.90
N VAL A 15 -49.85 -61.20 37.20
CA VAL A 15 -50.60 -61.23 35.95
C VAL A 15 -52.00 -60.72 36.21
N VAL A 16 -52.64 -59.98 35.28
CA VAL A 16 -53.94 -60.33 34.65
C VAL A 16 -54.20 -59.52 33.41
N ALA A 17 -54.70 -60.21 32.42
CA ALA A 17 -55.10 -59.71 31.10
C ALA A 17 -56.48 -59.04 31.14
N ALA A 18 -56.72 -58.10 30.27
CA ALA A 18 -58.04 -57.89 29.65
C ALA A 18 -57.88 -57.17 28.33
N SER A 19 -58.39 -57.84 27.37
CA SER A 19 -58.59 -57.39 25.95
C SER A 19 -59.52 -56.21 25.81
N GLY A 20 -59.22 -55.38 24.86
CA GLY A 20 -60.14 -54.33 24.43
C GLY A 20 -59.67 -53.75 23.04
N THR A 21 -60.29 -54.29 22.02
CA THR A 21 -60.23 -53.80 20.65
C THR A 21 -60.80 -52.41 20.54
N ALA A 22 -60.17 -51.51 19.79
CA ALA A 22 -60.81 -50.68 18.74
C ALA A 22 -59.90 -49.63 18.11
N SER A 23 -59.80 -49.74 16.84
CA SER A 23 -59.92 -48.72 15.84
C SER A 23 -58.84 -47.75 15.63
N ALA A 24 -58.23 -47.97 14.52
CA ALA A 24 -57.36 -47.06 13.75
C ALA A 24 -57.93 -45.66 13.56
N ARG A 25 -57.11 -44.68 13.72
CA ARG A 25 -57.13 -43.45 12.91
C ARG A 25 -55.69 -43.00 12.72
N ASP A 26 -55.19 -43.27 11.53
CA ASP A 26 -54.03 -42.66 10.95
C ASP A 26 -54.25 -41.17 10.81
N ASP A 27 -53.77 -40.37 11.73
CA ASP A 27 -53.53 -38.96 11.46
C ASP A 27 -52.02 -38.78 11.18
N ALA A 28 -51.74 -38.78 9.88
CA ALA A 28 -50.43 -38.38 9.38
C ALA A 28 -50.21 -36.92 9.74
N LEU A 29 -49.54 -36.71 10.85
CA LEU A 29 -48.88 -35.43 11.18
C LEU A 29 -47.67 -35.24 10.26
N SER A 30 -47.94 -34.65 9.10
CA SER A 30 -46.90 -34.06 8.24
C SER A 30 -46.22 -32.93 8.98
N THR A 31 -45.09 -33.21 9.52
CA THR A 31 -44.15 -32.24 10.10
C THR A 31 -43.60 -31.33 8.98
N PRO A 32 -43.85 -30.02 9.00
CA PRO A 32 -43.13 -29.10 8.13
C PRO A 32 -41.78 -28.74 8.80
N ALA A 33 -40.86 -29.68 8.77
CA ALA A 33 -39.52 -29.45 9.28
C ALA A 33 -38.56 -29.23 8.12
N SER A 34 -37.83 -28.15 8.15
CA SER A 34 -36.53 -27.92 7.49
C SER A 34 -36.40 -26.71 6.57
N ARG A 35 -37.38 -25.89 6.31
CA ARG A 35 -37.16 -24.71 5.46
C ARG A 35 -36.46 -23.54 6.19
N LYS A 36 -36.69 -23.39 7.50
CA LYS A 36 -36.09 -22.30 8.31
C LYS A 36 -34.59 -22.50 8.60
N ARG A 37 -34.12 -23.73 8.66
CA ARG A 37 -32.73 -24.04 9.05
C ARG A 37 -31.71 -23.73 7.90
N ARG A 38 -32.10 -23.85 6.65
CA ARG A 38 -31.25 -23.51 5.50
C ARG A 38 -31.03 -22.00 5.34
N SER A 39 -32.04 -21.18 5.66
CA SER A 39 -31.96 -19.72 5.56
C SER A 39 -30.95 -19.13 6.58
N THR A 40 -30.78 -19.73 7.75
CA THR A 40 -29.88 -19.24 8.79
C THR A 40 -28.39 -19.37 8.39
N TYR A 41 -28.05 -20.33 7.53
CA TYR A 41 -26.67 -20.50 7.02
C TYR A 41 -26.45 -19.80 5.67
N LEU A 42 -27.49 -19.57 4.90
CA LEU A 42 -27.38 -18.87 3.60
C LEU A 42 -27.15 -17.37 3.78
N MET A 43 -27.67 -16.76 4.85
CA MET A 43 -27.48 -15.34 5.12
C MET A 43 -26.01 -14.95 5.38
N PRO A 44 -25.29 -15.63 6.31
CA PRO A 44 -23.86 -15.33 6.51
C PRO A 44 -23.00 -15.66 5.28
N LEU A 45 -23.37 -16.72 4.54
CA LEU A 45 -22.66 -17.03 3.29
C LEU A 45 -22.88 -15.96 2.22
N ALA A 46 -24.09 -15.42 2.10
CA ALA A 46 -24.39 -14.33 1.16
C ALA A 46 -23.65 -13.05 1.56
N ILE A 47 -23.60 -12.73 2.86
CA ILE A 47 -22.83 -11.58 3.36
C ILE A 47 -21.35 -11.77 3.09
N PHE A 48 -20.82 -12.97 3.34
CA PHE A 48 -19.41 -13.27 3.05
C PHE A 48 -19.09 -13.15 1.56
N ALA A 49 -19.95 -13.70 0.70
CA ALA A 49 -19.79 -13.59 -0.75
C ALA A 49 -19.84 -12.11 -1.23
N LEU A 50 -20.77 -11.34 -0.68
CA LEU A 50 -20.86 -9.89 -0.97
C LEU A 50 -19.59 -9.14 -0.55
N LEU A 51 -19.10 -9.41 0.67
CA LEU A 51 -17.85 -8.82 1.17
C LEU A 51 -16.64 -9.25 0.34
N ALA A 52 -16.58 -10.52 -0.05
CA ALA A 52 -15.49 -11.02 -0.91
C ALA A 52 -15.48 -10.35 -2.29
N VAL A 53 -16.67 -10.15 -2.89
CA VAL A 53 -16.80 -9.41 -4.16
C VAL A 53 -16.38 -7.94 -3.97
N PHE A 54 -16.86 -7.29 -2.90
CA PHE A 54 -16.51 -5.90 -2.61
C PHE A 54 -15.01 -5.72 -2.38
N LEU A 55 -14.40 -6.65 -1.63
CA LEU A 55 -12.95 -6.67 -1.39
C LEU A 55 -12.19 -6.95 -2.69
N GLY A 56 -12.66 -7.90 -3.50
CA GLY A 56 -12.09 -8.20 -4.82
C GLY A 56 -12.09 -6.97 -5.74
N ILE A 57 -13.19 -6.24 -5.79
CA ILE A 57 -13.28 -4.97 -6.54
C ILE A 57 -12.32 -3.93 -5.94
N GLY A 58 -12.28 -3.81 -4.60
CA GLY A 58 -11.36 -2.89 -3.91
C GLY A 58 -9.88 -3.15 -4.21
N LEU A 59 -9.48 -4.41 -4.35
CA LEU A 59 -8.11 -4.81 -4.70
C LEU A 59 -7.74 -4.50 -6.15
N THR A 60 -8.71 -4.28 -7.04
CA THR A 60 -8.46 -3.87 -8.44
C THR A 60 -8.32 -2.35 -8.60
N LEU A 61 -8.69 -1.58 -7.59
CA LEU A 61 -8.52 -0.13 -7.58
C LEU A 61 -7.04 0.20 -7.35
N ASP A 62 -6.48 1.04 -8.21
CA ASP A 62 -5.09 1.48 -8.07
C ASP A 62 -4.98 2.57 -6.98
N PRO A 63 -4.36 2.27 -5.82
CA PRO A 63 -4.23 3.24 -4.73
C PRO A 63 -3.28 4.41 -5.07
N ARG A 64 -2.58 4.33 -6.21
CA ARG A 64 -1.66 5.37 -6.68
C ARG A 64 -2.37 6.58 -7.30
N LEU A 65 -3.69 6.50 -7.50
CA LEU A 65 -4.50 7.57 -8.09
C LEU A 65 -4.95 8.64 -7.09
N VAL A 66 -4.52 8.59 -5.83
CA VAL A 66 -4.85 9.64 -4.87
C VAL A 66 -4.02 10.89 -5.20
N PRO A 67 -4.64 11.99 -5.66
CA PRO A 67 -3.92 13.22 -5.94
C PRO A 67 -3.24 13.72 -4.66
N SER A 68 -1.94 14.00 -4.74
CA SER A 68 -1.25 14.65 -3.61
C SER A 68 -1.87 16.01 -3.33
N PRO A 69 -2.19 16.34 -2.08
CA PRO A 69 -2.74 17.64 -1.71
C PRO A 69 -1.76 18.79 -1.97
N LEU A 70 -0.51 18.48 -2.29
CA LEU A 70 0.54 19.47 -2.60
C LEU A 70 0.65 19.79 -4.09
N VAL A 71 0.01 19.04 -4.98
CA VAL A 71 -0.04 19.40 -6.40
C VAL A 71 -0.77 20.73 -6.57
N GLY A 72 -0.15 21.67 -7.28
CA GLY A 72 -0.60 23.06 -7.44
C GLY A 72 -0.19 23.98 -6.29
N LYS A 73 0.57 23.51 -5.30
CA LYS A 73 1.07 24.33 -4.19
C LYS A 73 2.57 24.58 -4.28
N PRO A 74 3.07 25.68 -3.71
CA PRO A 74 4.49 25.90 -3.55
C PRO A 74 5.13 24.75 -2.77
N VAL A 75 6.37 24.42 -3.13
CA VAL A 75 7.23 23.53 -2.37
C VAL A 75 7.36 24.04 -0.94
N PRO A 76 7.17 23.20 0.10
CA PRO A 76 7.44 23.56 1.48
C PRO A 76 8.88 24.07 1.65
N GLU A 77 9.07 25.03 2.57
CA GLU A 77 10.40 25.58 2.86
C GLU A 77 11.28 24.52 3.55
N PHE A 78 12.47 24.29 3.00
CA PHE A 78 13.45 23.38 3.59
C PHE A 78 14.88 23.75 3.17
N ARG A 79 15.85 23.23 3.91
CA ARG A 79 17.27 23.27 3.59
C ARG A 79 17.95 22.03 4.14
N LEU A 80 18.51 21.24 3.26
CA LEU A 80 19.20 19.99 3.59
C LEU A 80 20.68 20.08 3.21
N ALA A 81 21.53 19.55 4.09
CA ALA A 81 22.91 19.31 3.77
C ALA A 81 23.05 18.31 2.62
N PRO A 82 24.14 18.34 1.86
CA PRO A 82 24.38 17.35 0.81
C PRO A 82 24.50 15.94 1.40
N VAL A 83 24.18 14.94 0.58
CA VAL A 83 24.61 13.57 0.85
C VAL A 83 26.13 13.54 0.98
N GLN A 84 26.63 12.75 1.91
CA GLN A 84 28.07 12.63 2.14
C GLN A 84 28.85 12.37 0.83
N GLY A 85 29.97 13.07 0.66
CA GLY A 85 30.77 13.03 -0.56
C GLY A 85 30.22 13.89 -1.73
N ARG A 86 29.09 14.60 -1.54
CA ARG A 86 28.56 15.55 -2.52
C ARG A 86 28.83 16.98 -2.09
N ALA A 87 29.02 17.88 -3.09
CA ALA A 87 29.33 19.27 -2.81
C ALA A 87 28.10 20.13 -2.55
N LEU A 88 26.96 19.82 -3.20
CA LEU A 88 25.78 20.66 -3.21
C LEU A 88 24.62 20.00 -2.49
N GLY A 89 24.12 20.68 -1.43
CA GLY A 89 22.88 20.35 -0.75
C GLY A 89 21.66 20.71 -1.59
N LEU A 90 20.48 20.53 -1.03
CA LEU A 90 19.20 20.87 -1.67
C LEU A 90 18.37 21.74 -0.74
N ALA A 91 17.86 22.84 -1.27
CA ALA A 91 16.98 23.76 -0.56
C ALA A 91 15.84 24.23 -1.48
N THR A 92 14.82 24.82 -0.89
CA THR A 92 13.65 25.34 -1.62
C THR A 92 14.05 26.32 -2.73
N GLU A 93 15.06 27.14 -2.50
CA GLU A 93 15.54 28.14 -3.46
C GLU A 93 16.13 27.49 -4.74
N ASP A 94 16.71 26.31 -4.59
CA ASP A 94 17.32 25.56 -5.72
C ASP A 94 16.28 24.97 -6.69
N LEU A 95 15.01 25.02 -6.29
CA LEU A 95 13.88 24.53 -7.09
C LEU A 95 13.12 25.65 -7.80
N ARG A 96 13.74 26.83 -7.92
CA ARG A 96 13.18 28.00 -8.63
C ARG A 96 14.07 28.36 -9.82
N GLY A 97 13.45 28.98 -10.84
CA GLY A 97 14.14 29.48 -12.02
C GLY A 97 14.07 28.54 -13.22
N GLU A 98 13.99 27.25 -13.00
CA GLU A 98 13.82 26.25 -14.07
C GLU A 98 12.92 25.09 -13.64
N VAL A 99 12.36 24.40 -14.63
CA VAL A 99 11.59 23.17 -14.37
C VAL A 99 12.53 22.07 -13.94
N SER A 100 12.26 21.44 -12.82
CA SER A 100 13.10 20.39 -12.24
C SER A 100 12.30 19.16 -11.79
N VAL A 101 13.01 18.09 -11.55
CA VAL A 101 12.46 16.87 -10.94
C VAL A 101 13.18 16.60 -9.64
N VAL A 102 12.41 16.27 -8.59
CA VAL A 102 12.94 15.80 -7.32
C VAL A 102 12.55 14.32 -7.14
N ASN A 103 13.54 13.45 -7.13
CA ASN A 103 13.39 12.05 -6.84
C ASN A 103 13.72 11.77 -5.37
N VAL A 104 12.77 11.19 -4.65
CA VAL A 104 12.95 10.76 -3.26
C VAL A 104 13.41 9.32 -3.26
N PHE A 105 14.61 9.10 -2.72
CA PHE A 105 15.27 7.79 -2.77
C PHE A 105 15.96 7.41 -1.46
N ALA A 106 16.31 6.14 -1.33
CA ALA A 106 17.17 5.65 -0.26
C ALA A 106 18.00 4.46 -0.73
N SER A 107 19.17 4.27 -0.14
CA SER A 107 20.06 3.15 -0.48
C SER A 107 19.49 1.78 -0.13
N TRP A 108 18.68 1.70 0.90
CA TRP A 108 18.00 0.49 1.36
C TRP A 108 16.74 0.12 0.53
N CYS A 109 16.35 0.97 -0.41
CA CYS A 109 15.13 0.82 -1.21
C CYS A 109 15.41 0.02 -2.49
N LEU A 110 14.88 -1.20 -2.58
CA LEU A 110 15.08 -2.06 -3.75
C LEU A 110 14.46 -1.45 -5.03
N ALA A 111 13.23 -0.94 -4.94
CA ALA A 111 12.57 -0.30 -6.08
C ALA A 111 13.29 0.96 -6.59
N CYS A 112 13.98 1.70 -5.68
CA CYS A 112 14.84 2.82 -6.08
C CYS A 112 16.05 2.34 -6.89
N ARG A 113 16.60 1.17 -6.55
CA ARG A 113 17.68 0.54 -7.30
C ARG A 113 17.23 0.12 -8.71
N ASP A 114 16.02 -0.40 -8.80
CA ASP A 114 15.45 -0.86 -10.09
C ASP A 114 15.20 0.31 -11.06
N GLU A 115 14.77 1.48 -10.56
CA GLU A 115 14.54 2.66 -11.40
C GLU A 115 15.81 3.47 -11.70
N HIS A 116 16.86 3.31 -10.91
CA HIS A 116 18.08 4.12 -10.99
C HIS A 116 18.73 4.19 -12.37
N PRO A 117 18.80 3.11 -13.18
CA PRO A 117 19.30 3.17 -14.54
C PRO A 117 18.54 4.16 -15.44
N LEU A 118 17.22 4.35 -15.22
CA LEU A 118 16.40 5.28 -15.97
C LEU A 118 16.75 6.73 -15.62
N TRP A 119 17.01 7.02 -14.33
CA TRP A 119 17.50 8.32 -13.89
C TRP A 119 18.88 8.63 -14.48
N MET A 120 19.78 7.65 -14.49
CA MET A 120 21.11 7.81 -15.11
C MET A 120 21.00 8.10 -16.62
N GLU A 121 20.05 7.52 -17.32
CA GLU A 121 19.81 7.80 -18.75
C GLU A 121 19.27 9.22 -18.96
N LEU A 122 18.26 9.63 -18.17
CA LEU A 122 17.68 10.97 -18.22
C LEU A 122 18.73 12.05 -17.90
N ALA A 123 19.56 11.82 -16.88
CA ALA A 123 20.62 12.75 -16.50
C ALA A 123 21.66 12.96 -17.64
N ARG A 124 21.97 11.92 -18.41
CA ARG A 124 22.86 12.04 -19.59
C ARG A 124 22.29 12.92 -20.69
N GLN A 125 20.97 12.96 -20.82
CA GLN A 125 20.31 13.80 -21.82
C GLN A 125 20.37 15.32 -21.50
N ARG A 126 20.58 15.66 -20.21
CA ARG A 126 20.68 17.06 -19.72
C ARG A 126 19.49 17.94 -20.10
N THR A 127 18.31 17.36 -20.24
CA THR A 127 17.09 18.08 -20.66
C THR A 127 16.41 18.83 -19.50
N LEU A 128 16.69 18.42 -18.26
CA LEU A 128 16.19 19.04 -17.03
C LEU A 128 17.10 18.65 -15.87
N PRO A 129 17.20 19.50 -14.83
CA PRO A 129 17.88 19.14 -13.60
C PRO A 129 17.07 18.08 -12.83
N ILE A 130 17.78 17.08 -12.36
CA ILE A 130 17.25 16.03 -11.47
C ILE A 130 17.90 16.22 -10.11
N HIS A 131 17.11 16.38 -9.07
CA HIS A 131 17.57 16.52 -7.70
C HIS A 131 17.22 15.28 -6.90
N GLY A 132 18.07 14.88 -5.97
CA GLY A 132 17.87 13.74 -5.10
C GLY A 132 17.53 14.17 -3.68
N LEU A 133 16.39 13.74 -3.14
CA LEU A 133 16.05 13.82 -1.73
C LEU A 133 16.29 12.45 -1.11
N ASN A 134 17.38 12.32 -0.36
CA ASN A 134 17.77 11.06 0.25
C ASN A 134 17.09 10.89 1.61
N TYR A 135 16.21 9.89 1.70
CA TYR A 135 15.26 9.72 2.79
C TYR A 135 15.74 8.68 3.80
N LYS A 136 15.89 9.12 5.07
CA LYS A 136 16.18 8.24 6.23
C LYS A 136 17.28 7.22 5.94
N ASP A 137 18.40 7.70 5.45
CA ASP A 137 19.51 6.87 5.03
C ASP A 137 20.76 7.14 5.89
N ALA A 138 21.59 6.11 6.09
CA ALA A 138 22.87 6.31 6.72
C ALA A 138 23.82 7.03 5.73
N PRO A 139 24.65 7.99 6.22
CA PRO A 139 25.52 8.78 5.34
C PRO A 139 26.44 7.95 4.45
N ASP A 140 27.07 6.95 5.03
CA ASP A 140 28.00 6.06 4.33
C ASP A 140 27.31 5.15 3.31
N ASP A 141 26.06 4.76 3.61
CA ASP A 141 25.27 3.90 2.71
C ASP A 141 24.79 4.68 1.49
N ALA A 142 24.27 5.90 1.70
CA ALA A 142 23.88 6.80 0.61
C ALA A 142 25.09 7.15 -0.29
N GLN A 143 26.24 7.50 0.31
CA GLN A 143 27.48 7.76 -0.42
C GLN A 143 27.94 6.57 -1.24
N ARG A 144 27.98 5.39 -0.62
CA ARG A 144 28.40 4.15 -1.26
C ARG A 144 27.47 3.78 -2.43
N TRP A 145 26.18 3.93 -2.22
CA TRP A 145 25.15 3.67 -3.23
C TRP A 145 25.35 4.54 -4.48
N LEU A 146 25.49 5.87 -4.31
CA LEU A 146 25.73 6.79 -5.42
C LEU A 146 27.10 6.54 -6.08
N SER A 147 28.13 6.17 -5.32
CA SER A 147 29.44 5.87 -5.88
C SER A 147 29.47 4.59 -6.71
N GLN A 148 28.68 3.60 -6.34
CA GLN A 148 28.63 2.29 -7.03
C GLN A 148 27.71 2.28 -8.25
N LEU A 149 26.57 2.95 -8.16
CA LEU A 149 25.54 2.91 -9.21
C LEU A 149 25.58 4.12 -10.13
N GLY A 150 26.41 5.12 -9.81
CA GLY A 150 26.44 6.40 -10.49
C GLY A 150 25.53 7.42 -9.83
N ASP A 151 25.69 8.69 -10.21
CA ASP A 151 24.96 9.80 -9.64
C ASP A 151 24.24 10.60 -10.73
N PRO A 152 22.91 10.50 -10.82
CA PRO A 152 22.12 11.24 -11.78
C PRO A 152 21.76 12.65 -11.30
N TYR A 153 22.04 12.99 -10.02
CA TYR A 153 21.51 14.17 -9.37
C TYR A 153 22.42 15.40 -9.52
N SER A 154 21.84 16.53 -9.91
CA SER A 154 22.52 17.82 -9.92
C SER A 154 22.80 18.31 -8.49
N ARG A 155 21.87 18.06 -7.57
CA ARG A 155 21.98 18.36 -6.14
C ARG A 155 21.38 17.22 -5.35
N THR A 156 21.86 17.05 -4.11
CA THR A 156 21.28 16.04 -3.19
C THR A 156 21.05 16.64 -1.82
N GLY A 157 19.90 16.35 -1.22
CA GLY A 157 19.58 16.71 0.16
C GLY A 157 19.46 15.46 1.05
N ALA A 158 20.20 15.43 2.16
CA ALA A 158 20.16 14.33 3.12
C ALA A 158 19.09 14.59 4.19
N ASP A 159 17.91 14.03 4.01
CA ASP A 159 16.77 14.08 4.94
C ASP A 159 16.85 12.91 5.93
N ARG A 160 17.77 12.99 6.89
CA ARG A 160 18.08 11.87 7.80
C ARG A 160 16.97 11.53 8.76
N ASP A 161 16.21 12.50 9.22
CA ASP A 161 15.06 12.32 10.11
C ASP A 161 13.74 12.15 9.36
N GLY A 162 13.71 12.41 8.05
CA GLY A 162 12.56 12.26 7.19
C GLY A 162 11.54 13.39 7.32
N ARG A 163 11.90 14.53 7.93
CA ARG A 163 10.96 15.64 8.14
C ARG A 163 10.57 16.33 6.85
N VAL A 164 11.54 16.58 5.99
CA VAL A 164 11.26 17.20 4.68
C VAL A 164 10.35 16.32 3.85
N ALA A 165 10.61 15.01 3.82
CA ALA A 165 9.74 14.06 3.14
C ALA A 165 8.31 14.05 3.70
N ILE A 166 8.13 14.17 5.03
CA ILE A 166 6.81 14.31 5.66
C ILE A 166 6.11 15.58 5.20
N ASP A 167 6.81 16.73 5.20
CA ASP A 167 6.26 18.02 4.76
C ASP A 167 5.88 17.99 3.27
N TRP A 168 6.59 17.20 2.46
CA TRP A 168 6.29 16.94 1.05
C TRP A 168 5.18 15.89 0.85
N GLY A 169 4.65 15.34 1.94
CA GLY A 169 3.62 14.30 1.88
C GLY A 169 4.10 13.02 1.22
N VAL A 170 5.38 12.66 1.40
CA VAL A 170 5.95 11.40 0.93
C VAL A 170 5.36 10.25 1.74
N TYR A 171 4.80 9.26 1.05
CA TYR A 171 4.27 8.05 1.67
C TYR A 171 5.32 6.95 1.80
N GLY A 172 6.32 6.98 0.92
CA GLY A 172 7.38 6.00 0.87
C GLY A 172 8.37 6.30 -0.26
N VAL A 173 9.33 5.41 -0.46
CA VAL A 173 10.32 5.56 -1.53
C VAL A 173 10.21 4.39 -2.51
N PRO A 174 10.40 4.64 -3.82
CA PRO A 174 10.67 5.93 -4.42
C PRO A 174 9.40 6.75 -4.68
N GLU A 175 9.53 8.06 -4.71
CA GLU A 175 8.53 9.00 -5.21
C GLU A 175 9.21 10.10 -6.03
N THR A 176 8.50 10.63 -7.00
CA THR A 176 9.04 11.65 -7.91
C THR A 176 8.10 12.85 -7.98
N PHE A 177 8.66 14.04 -7.81
CA PHE A 177 7.94 15.31 -7.93
C PHE A 177 8.43 16.09 -9.14
N VAL A 178 7.50 16.70 -9.87
CA VAL A 178 7.81 17.68 -10.92
C VAL A 178 7.53 19.05 -10.35
N VAL A 179 8.55 19.94 -10.40
CA VAL A 179 8.47 21.29 -9.87
C VAL A 179 8.68 22.26 -11.04
N ASP A 180 7.81 23.28 -11.15
CA ASP A 180 7.95 24.31 -12.17
C ASP A 180 8.94 25.41 -11.78
N LYS A 181 9.22 26.33 -12.71
CA LYS A 181 10.16 27.45 -12.52
C LYS A 181 9.79 28.42 -11.37
N ASN A 182 8.54 28.37 -10.89
CA ASN A 182 8.09 29.19 -9.75
C ASN A 182 8.23 28.45 -8.42
N GLY A 183 8.70 27.19 -8.43
CA GLY A 183 8.79 26.35 -7.24
C GLY A 183 7.43 25.73 -6.83
N VAL A 184 6.52 25.54 -7.79
CA VAL A 184 5.22 24.90 -7.55
C VAL A 184 5.26 23.45 -7.97
N ILE A 185 4.80 22.55 -7.11
CA ILE A 185 4.67 21.13 -7.41
C ILE A 185 3.56 20.95 -8.45
N ARG A 186 3.90 20.41 -9.61
CA ARG A 186 2.95 20.24 -10.72
C ARG A 186 2.50 18.78 -10.90
N ASP A 187 3.28 17.84 -10.41
CA ASP A 187 2.93 16.44 -10.43
C ASP A 187 3.67 15.66 -9.35
N LYS A 188 3.09 14.53 -8.95
CA LYS A 188 3.67 13.55 -8.04
C LYS A 188 3.45 12.14 -8.58
N ILE A 189 4.53 11.40 -8.79
CA ILE A 189 4.51 9.99 -9.18
C ILE A 189 4.88 9.15 -7.95
N ILE A 190 3.99 8.25 -7.56
CA ILE A 190 4.20 7.35 -6.41
C ILE A 190 4.72 6.02 -6.92
N GLY A 191 5.81 5.55 -6.29
CA GLY A 191 6.51 4.33 -6.68
C GLY A 191 7.52 4.54 -7.79
N ALA A 192 8.16 3.46 -8.21
CA ALA A 192 9.25 3.50 -9.20
C ALA A 192 8.77 4.02 -10.56
N ILE A 193 9.58 4.90 -11.16
CA ILE A 193 9.34 5.31 -12.54
C ILE A 193 9.60 4.14 -13.48
N THR A 194 8.86 4.14 -14.57
CA THR A 194 9.00 3.19 -15.67
C THR A 194 9.24 3.93 -16.97
N ARG A 195 9.73 3.25 -18.01
CA ARG A 195 9.85 3.83 -19.34
C ARG A 195 8.52 4.48 -19.78
N LYS A 196 7.43 3.76 -19.56
CA LYS A 196 6.09 4.25 -19.90
C LYS A 196 5.74 5.54 -19.15
N SER A 197 5.97 5.59 -17.83
CA SER A 197 5.66 6.80 -17.04
C SER A 197 6.56 7.99 -17.43
N ILE A 198 7.79 7.74 -17.83
CA ILE A 198 8.69 8.77 -18.37
C ILE A 198 8.14 9.33 -19.69
N ASP A 199 7.85 8.46 -20.66
CA ASP A 199 7.50 8.87 -22.02
C ASP A 199 6.08 9.46 -22.11
N GLU A 200 5.12 8.91 -21.36
CA GLU A 200 3.70 9.29 -21.43
C GLU A 200 3.29 10.38 -20.43
N ARG A 201 4.02 10.54 -19.31
CA ARG A 201 3.62 11.46 -18.23
C ARG A 201 4.71 12.50 -17.91
N LEU A 202 5.90 12.05 -17.54
CA LEU A 202 6.96 12.94 -17.05
C LEU A 202 7.45 13.91 -18.13
N LEU A 203 7.96 13.40 -19.23
CA LEU A 203 8.56 14.23 -20.29
C LEU A 203 7.53 15.14 -20.99
N PRO A 204 6.30 14.71 -21.31
CA PRO A 204 5.29 15.62 -21.86
C PRO A 204 4.94 16.77 -20.92
N LEU A 205 4.84 16.50 -19.60
CA LEU A 205 4.59 17.53 -18.61
C LEU A 205 5.77 18.52 -18.51
N VAL A 206 6.99 18.01 -18.41
CA VAL A 206 8.21 18.85 -18.34
C VAL A 206 8.30 19.78 -19.56
N ARG A 207 8.13 19.25 -20.78
CA ARG A 207 8.17 20.06 -22.02
C ARG A 207 7.12 21.15 -22.02
N ARG A 208 5.90 20.86 -21.57
CA ARG A 208 4.83 21.84 -21.46
C ARG A 208 5.21 22.97 -20.49
N LEU A 209 5.70 22.61 -19.29
CA LEU A 209 6.09 23.58 -18.26
C LEU A 209 7.31 24.43 -18.67
N GLN A 210 8.22 23.88 -19.47
CA GLN A 210 9.37 24.62 -20.01
C GLN A 210 8.96 25.64 -21.09
N ALA A 211 7.81 25.41 -21.75
CA ALA A 211 7.27 26.31 -22.74
C ALA A 211 6.40 27.46 -22.16
N GLU A 212 5.96 27.32 -20.89
CA GLU A 212 5.25 28.35 -20.13
C GLU A 212 6.18 29.48 -19.63
#